data_eb34e98aed889214d3c5af9573ed35a2
#
_entry.id   eb34e98aed889214d3c5af9573ed35a2
#
_cell.length_a   1.000
_cell.length_b   1.000
_cell.length_c   1.000
_cell.angle_alpha   90.00
_cell.angle_beta   90.00
_cell.angle_gamma   90.00
#
_symmetry.space_group_name_H-M   'P 1'
#
loop_
_entity.id
_entity.type
_entity.pdbx_description
1 polymer ?
#
loop_
_entity_poly.entity_id
_entity_poly.type
_entity_poly.pdbx_seq_one_letter_code
_entity_poly.pdbx_strand_id
1 'polypeptide(L)'
;MLKKIFLGLSLALTVLISFLMKITLWKEIWIPIVLFIGIYIGVVILYFFIIWLLSLTIDTKKEYDKPNKFYAWLVVITMEMLSNYARAKVKVTGMEKIPTNQKYMLVFNHRSKFDPIIQSYILRKSNLVHISKPSNFKAPIAGPFIKRSCYLSIDRDNARNG
;
A
#
# COMPACT_ATOMS: atom_id res chain seq x y z
N MET A 1 6.03 -8.04 0.36
CA MET A 1 6.80 -8.00 1.63
C MET A 1 5.89 -8.04 2.86
N LEU A 2 5.03 -7.06 3.09
CA LEU A 2 4.15 -6.97 4.28
C LEU A 2 3.31 -8.22 4.54
N LYS A 3 2.64 -8.78 3.51
CA LYS A 3 1.84 -10.00 3.67
C LYS A 3 2.62 -11.15 4.32
N LYS A 4 3.89 -11.36 3.94
CA LYS A 4 4.74 -12.41 4.53
C LYS A 4 5.10 -12.09 5.98
N ILE A 5 5.34 -10.81 6.30
CA ILE A 5 5.61 -10.36 7.68
C ILE A 5 4.39 -10.60 8.56
N PHE A 6 3.20 -10.23 8.10
CA PHE A 6 1.96 -10.43 8.85
C PHE A 6 1.68 -11.92 9.11
N LEU A 7 1.88 -12.77 8.09
CA LEU A 7 1.74 -14.22 8.24
C LEU A 7 2.74 -14.78 9.26
N GLY A 8 4.02 -14.39 9.16
CA GLY A 8 5.07 -14.86 10.07
C GLY A 8 4.82 -14.40 11.51
N LEU A 9 4.48 -13.12 11.71
CA LEU A 9 4.16 -12.57 13.03
C LEU A 9 2.94 -13.26 13.65
N SER A 10 1.88 -13.44 12.88
CA SER A 10 0.67 -14.10 13.37
C SER A 10 0.92 -15.56 13.71
N LEU A 11 1.73 -16.26 12.92
CA LEU A 11 2.12 -17.64 13.22
C LEU A 11 2.94 -17.72 14.51
N ALA A 12 3.95 -16.87 14.68
CA ALA A 12 4.79 -16.83 15.88
C ALA A 12 3.97 -16.55 17.14
N LEU A 13 3.06 -15.56 17.08
CA LEU A 13 2.17 -15.24 18.20
C LEU A 13 1.20 -16.39 18.51
N THR A 14 0.66 -17.03 17.49
CA THR A 14 -0.23 -18.19 17.67
C THR A 14 0.50 -19.34 18.38
N VAL A 15 1.70 -19.66 17.93
CA VAL A 15 2.52 -20.73 18.56
C VAL A 15 2.83 -20.38 20.00
N LEU A 16 3.25 -19.14 20.27
CA LEU A 16 3.55 -18.68 21.63
C LEU A 16 2.33 -18.78 22.56
N ILE A 17 1.17 -18.26 22.11
CA ILE A 17 -0.06 -18.31 22.92
C ILE A 17 -0.52 -19.76 23.15
N SER A 18 -0.47 -20.60 22.11
CA SER A 18 -0.85 -22.02 22.23
C SER A 18 0.04 -22.77 23.21
N PHE A 19 1.35 -22.44 23.20
CA PHE A 19 2.30 -23.00 24.16
C PHE A 19 2.01 -22.57 25.61
N LEU A 20 1.78 -21.28 25.83
CA LEU A 20 1.45 -20.71 27.13
C LEU A 20 0.13 -21.26 27.68
N MET A 21 -0.85 -21.49 26.84
CA MET A 21 -2.15 -22.08 27.21
C MET A 21 -2.08 -23.60 27.38
N LYS A 22 -0.93 -24.24 27.15
CA LYS A 22 -0.75 -25.70 27.21
C LYS A 22 -1.78 -26.47 26.38
N ILE A 23 -2.11 -25.94 25.19
CA ILE A 23 -3.11 -26.56 24.32
C ILE A 23 -2.62 -27.93 23.85
N THR A 24 -3.42 -28.95 24.10
CA THR A 24 -3.15 -30.33 23.66
C THR A 24 -3.70 -30.50 22.25
N LEU A 25 -2.83 -30.55 21.24
CA LEU A 25 -3.17 -30.49 19.80
C LEU A 25 -4.23 -31.50 19.36
N TRP A 26 -4.43 -32.61 20.03
CA TRP A 26 -5.34 -33.65 19.57
C TRP A 26 -6.84 -33.35 19.75
N LYS A 27 -7.23 -32.74 20.84
CA LYS A 27 -8.65 -32.39 21.10
C LYS A 27 -9.01 -30.95 20.79
N GLU A 28 -8.02 -30.07 20.72
CA GLU A 28 -8.16 -28.62 20.68
C GLU A 28 -7.52 -27.98 19.44
N ILE A 29 -7.25 -28.77 18.38
CA ILE A 29 -6.56 -28.35 17.16
C ILE A 29 -7.24 -27.15 16.46
N TRP A 30 -8.53 -26.98 16.69
CA TRP A 30 -9.29 -25.84 16.15
C TRP A 30 -8.91 -24.51 16.84
N ILE A 31 -8.44 -24.53 18.09
CA ILE A 31 -8.09 -23.32 18.85
C ILE A 31 -6.92 -22.59 18.21
N PRO A 32 -5.77 -23.21 17.92
CA PRO A 32 -4.69 -22.55 17.19
C PRO A 32 -5.12 -21.99 15.81
N ILE A 33 -6.03 -22.66 15.13
CA ILE A 33 -6.53 -22.19 13.83
C ILE A 33 -7.33 -20.90 14.00
N VAL A 34 -8.28 -20.86 14.94
CA VAL A 34 -9.08 -19.66 15.23
C VAL A 34 -8.20 -18.53 15.74
N LEU A 35 -7.26 -18.81 16.65
CA LEU A 35 -6.28 -17.84 17.13
C LEU A 35 -5.45 -17.25 15.97
N PHE A 36 -4.94 -18.09 15.08
CA PHE A 36 -4.17 -17.61 13.94
C PHE A 36 -4.98 -16.66 13.05
N ILE A 37 -6.22 -17.03 12.73
CA ILE A 37 -7.09 -16.19 11.91
C ILE A 37 -7.39 -14.86 12.63
N GLY A 38 -7.73 -14.92 13.93
CA GLY A 38 -8.03 -13.74 14.72
C GLY A 38 -6.82 -12.78 14.83
N ILE A 39 -5.64 -13.33 15.15
CA ILE A 39 -4.40 -12.56 15.24
C ILE A 39 -4.04 -11.96 13.87
N TYR A 40 -4.18 -12.72 12.78
CA TYR A 40 -3.87 -12.24 11.44
C TYR A 40 -4.77 -11.07 11.04
N ILE A 41 -6.07 -11.18 11.29
CA ILE A 41 -7.03 -10.07 11.06
C ILE A 41 -6.68 -8.88 11.95
N GLY A 42 -6.37 -9.10 13.22
CA GLY A 42 -5.96 -8.06 14.16
C GLY A 42 -4.71 -7.30 13.71
N VAL A 43 -3.69 -8.01 13.22
CA VAL A 43 -2.45 -7.41 12.68
C VAL A 43 -2.74 -6.55 11.44
N VAL A 44 -3.62 -7.01 10.55
CA VAL A 44 -4.02 -6.23 9.36
C VAL A 44 -4.79 -4.97 9.78
N ILE A 45 -5.73 -5.10 10.72
CA ILE A 45 -6.49 -3.94 11.23
C ILE A 45 -5.54 -2.95 11.91
N LEU A 46 -4.63 -3.42 12.76
CA LEU A 46 -3.64 -2.58 13.43
C LEU A 46 -2.76 -1.83 12.42
N TYR A 47 -2.34 -2.49 11.35
CA TYR A 47 -1.59 -1.84 10.28
C TYR A 47 -2.37 -0.67 9.67
N PHE A 48 -3.64 -0.88 9.27
CA PHE A 48 -4.45 0.21 8.70
C PHE A 48 -4.78 1.30 9.72
N PHE A 49 -4.92 0.94 10.98
CA PHE A 49 -5.09 1.91 12.07
C PHE A 49 -3.85 2.80 12.21
N ILE A 50 -2.64 2.22 12.18
CA ILE A 50 -1.38 2.99 12.18
C ILE A 50 -1.29 3.89 10.95
N ILE A 51 -1.63 3.38 9.76
CA ILE A 51 -1.67 4.18 8.53
C ILE A 51 -2.65 5.35 8.67
N TRP A 52 -3.80 5.13 9.26
CA TRP A 52 -4.78 6.19 9.53
C TRP A 52 -4.20 7.24 10.51
N LEU A 53 -3.61 6.84 11.63
CA LEU A 53 -2.95 7.76 12.55
C LEU A 53 -1.86 8.59 11.87
N LEU A 54 -1.02 7.95 11.04
CA LEU A 54 0.01 8.65 10.27
C LEU A 54 -0.59 9.62 9.25
N SER A 55 -1.76 9.34 8.69
CA SER A 55 -2.43 10.27 7.79
C SER A 55 -2.82 11.59 8.48
N LEU A 56 -3.15 11.55 9.78
CA LEU A 56 -3.52 12.73 10.57
C LEU A 56 -2.33 13.65 10.84
N THR A 57 -1.10 13.15 10.75
CA THR A 57 0.13 13.97 10.94
C THR A 57 0.50 14.78 9.71
N ILE A 58 -0.16 14.57 8.57
CA ILE A 58 0.13 15.24 7.32
C ILE A 58 -0.77 16.47 7.17
N ASP A 59 -0.16 17.66 7.11
CA ASP A 59 -0.89 18.88 6.80
C ASP A 59 -1.33 18.89 5.33
N THR A 60 -2.63 18.72 5.11
CA THR A 60 -3.20 18.69 3.75
C THR A 60 -3.39 20.08 3.13
N LYS A 61 -3.21 21.15 3.89
CA LYS A 61 -3.27 22.53 3.38
C LYS A 61 -1.93 23.00 2.84
N LYS A 62 -0.85 22.41 3.33
CA LYS A 62 0.52 22.75 2.92
C LYS A 62 0.83 22.18 1.52
N GLU A 63 1.49 22.97 0.69
CA GLU A 63 2.11 22.49 -0.55
C GLU A 63 3.50 21.95 -0.25
N TYR A 64 3.86 20.86 -0.92
CA TYR A 64 5.12 20.17 -0.71
C TYR A 64 5.91 20.11 -2.03
N ASP A 65 7.10 20.71 -2.03
CA ASP A 65 7.99 20.75 -3.19
C ASP A 65 8.72 19.42 -3.43
N LYS A 66 8.87 18.62 -2.37
CA LYS A 66 9.61 17.34 -2.42
C LYS A 66 8.84 16.23 -1.70
N PRO A 67 8.76 15.04 -2.30
CA PRO A 67 8.13 13.90 -1.65
C PRO A 67 8.93 13.48 -0.41
N ASN A 68 8.23 13.12 0.65
CA ASN A 68 8.86 12.52 1.81
C ASN A 68 9.10 11.03 1.55
N LYS A 69 10.34 10.59 1.64
CA LYS A 69 10.76 9.22 1.35
C LYS A 69 10.01 8.17 2.18
N PHE A 70 9.75 8.46 3.46
CA PHE A 70 9.04 7.54 4.35
C PHE A 70 7.59 7.34 3.92
N TYR A 71 6.84 8.42 3.67
CA TYR A 71 5.44 8.32 3.23
C TYR A 71 5.32 7.74 1.82
N ALA A 72 6.22 8.09 0.90
CA ALA A 72 6.27 7.48 -0.43
C ALA A 72 6.54 5.97 -0.35
N TRP A 73 7.46 5.54 0.52
CA TRP A 73 7.73 4.14 0.78
C TRP A 73 6.50 3.42 1.36
N LEU A 74 5.79 4.03 2.33
CA LEU A 74 4.54 3.47 2.88
C LEU A 74 3.47 3.27 1.79
N VAL A 75 3.32 4.24 0.89
CA VAL A 75 2.40 4.09 -0.26
C VAL A 75 2.78 2.87 -1.08
N VAL A 76 4.05 2.75 -1.48
CA VAL A 76 4.53 1.64 -2.32
C VAL A 76 4.31 0.28 -1.66
N ILE A 77 4.68 0.11 -0.39
CA ILE A 77 4.52 -1.19 0.28
C ILE A 77 3.05 -1.55 0.53
N THR A 78 2.18 -0.54 0.74
CA THR A 78 0.73 -0.75 0.84
C THR A 78 0.16 -1.18 -0.51
N MET A 79 0.58 -0.56 -1.63
CA MET A 79 0.17 -0.95 -2.98
C MET A 79 0.65 -2.36 -3.34
N GLU A 80 1.88 -2.72 -2.97
CA GLU A 80 2.38 -4.09 -3.09
C GLU A 80 1.50 -5.08 -2.31
N MET A 81 1.15 -4.73 -1.08
CA MET A 81 0.31 -5.56 -0.24
C MET A 81 -1.07 -5.77 -0.86
N LEU A 82 -1.74 -4.71 -1.32
CA LEU A 82 -3.04 -4.77 -1.98
C LEU A 82 -2.99 -5.62 -3.25
N SER A 83 -1.94 -5.47 -4.08
CA SER A 83 -1.73 -6.31 -5.27
C SER A 83 -1.62 -7.79 -4.93
N ASN A 84 -0.89 -8.12 -3.84
CA ASN A 84 -0.73 -9.50 -3.38
C ASN A 84 -2.02 -10.10 -2.81
N TYR A 85 -2.85 -9.30 -2.14
CA TYR A 85 -4.17 -9.77 -1.65
C TYR A 85 -5.16 -9.98 -2.79
N ALA A 86 -5.13 -9.12 -3.79
CA ALA A 86 -5.93 -9.26 -5.00
C ALA A 86 -5.48 -10.45 -5.89
N ARG A 87 -4.39 -11.16 -5.51
CA ARG A 87 -3.79 -12.25 -6.30
C ARG A 87 -3.50 -11.85 -7.75
N ALA A 88 -3.16 -10.57 -7.98
CA ALA A 88 -2.86 -10.07 -9.31
C ALA A 88 -1.63 -10.79 -9.88
N LYS A 89 -1.83 -11.54 -10.97
CA LYS A 89 -0.74 -12.15 -11.74
C LYS A 89 -0.27 -11.14 -12.77
N VAL A 90 0.86 -10.50 -12.51
CA VAL A 90 1.40 -9.45 -13.38
C VAL A 90 2.57 -10.01 -14.17
N LYS A 91 2.45 -9.99 -15.49
CA LYS A 91 3.56 -10.26 -16.41
C LYS A 91 4.10 -8.93 -16.90
N VAL A 92 5.36 -8.66 -16.62
CA VAL A 92 6.03 -7.42 -17.01
C VAL A 92 7.06 -7.73 -18.09
N THR A 93 7.02 -6.95 -19.17
CA THR A 93 8.00 -7.03 -20.26
C THR A 93 8.45 -5.62 -20.61
N GLY A 94 9.69 -5.45 -21.11
CA GLY A 94 10.20 -4.16 -21.56
C GLY A 94 10.69 -3.24 -20.44
N MET A 95 10.93 -3.75 -19.23
CA MET A 95 11.49 -2.94 -18.12
C MET A 95 12.88 -2.38 -18.45
N GLU A 96 13.63 -3.03 -19.31
CA GLU A 96 14.94 -2.60 -19.81
C GLU A 96 14.86 -1.36 -20.70
N LYS A 97 13.67 -1.03 -21.23
CA LYS A 97 13.44 0.15 -22.08
C LYS A 97 13.17 1.42 -21.27
N ILE A 98 12.97 1.27 -19.95
CA ILE A 98 12.72 2.44 -19.09
C ILE A 98 14.02 3.21 -18.88
N PRO A 99 14.05 4.53 -19.20
CA PRO A 99 15.23 5.35 -18.98
C PRO A 99 15.63 5.38 -17.50
N THR A 100 16.90 5.18 -17.19
CA THR A 100 17.42 5.19 -15.81
C THR A 100 18.09 6.52 -15.45
N ASN A 101 18.60 7.25 -16.44
CA ASN A 101 19.45 8.42 -16.24
C ASN A 101 18.80 9.75 -16.66
N GLN A 102 17.51 9.73 -16.95
CA GLN A 102 16.77 10.95 -17.37
C GLN A 102 15.36 10.95 -16.80
N LYS A 103 14.77 12.16 -16.69
CA LYS A 103 13.35 12.32 -16.37
C LYS A 103 12.54 11.91 -17.59
N TYR A 104 11.43 11.21 -17.35
CA TYR A 104 10.50 10.80 -18.41
C TYR A 104 9.06 10.90 -17.92
N MET A 105 8.14 11.07 -18.84
CA MET A 105 6.71 10.97 -18.61
C MET A 105 6.24 9.61 -19.08
N LEU A 106 5.53 8.90 -18.20
CA LEU A 106 4.96 7.60 -18.52
C LEU A 106 3.45 7.74 -18.70
N VAL A 107 2.97 7.42 -19.88
CA VAL A 107 1.55 7.47 -20.22
C VAL A 107 0.99 6.06 -20.27
N PHE A 108 -0.13 5.84 -19.60
CA PHE A 108 -0.80 4.54 -19.57
C PHE A 108 -2.23 4.62 -20.10
N ASN A 109 -2.65 3.55 -20.71
CA ASN A 109 -4.06 3.33 -20.95
C ASN A 109 -4.67 2.61 -19.73
N HIS A 110 -5.43 3.34 -18.92
CA HIS A 110 -6.12 2.77 -17.76
C HIS A 110 -7.37 2.00 -18.17
N ARG A 111 -7.39 0.73 -17.83
CA ARG A 111 -8.56 -0.16 -17.99
C ARG A 111 -9.26 -0.46 -16.66
N SER A 112 -8.56 -0.25 -15.55
CA SER A 112 -9.05 -0.55 -14.20
C SER A 112 -8.60 0.49 -13.18
N LYS A 113 -9.41 0.71 -12.15
CA LYS A 113 -9.01 1.50 -10.96
C LYS A 113 -7.86 0.84 -10.19
N PHE A 114 -7.55 -0.41 -10.50
CA PHE A 114 -6.47 -1.17 -9.88
C PHE A 114 -5.10 -0.94 -10.57
N ASP A 115 -5.10 -0.41 -11.79
CA ASP A 115 -3.86 -0.19 -12.55
C ASP A 115 -2.83 0.69 -11.84
N PRO A 116 -3.19 1.82 -11.19
CA PRO A 116 -2.23 2.63 -10.45
C PRO A 116 -1.57 1.88 -9.29
N ILE A 117 -2.31 0.94 -8.66
CA ILE A 117 -1.80 0.10 -7.56
C ILE A 117 -0.69 -0.82 -8.08
N ILE A 118 -0.96 -1.52 -9.20
CA ILE A 118 0.01 -2.41 -9.85
C ILE A 118 1.22 -1.63 -10.34
N GLN A 119 1.01 -0.47 -10.98
CA GLN A 119 2.08 0.38 -11.51
C GLN A 119 3.01 0.87 -10.40
N SER A 120 2.46 1.38 -9.29
CA SER A 120 3.25 1.82 -8.14
C SER A 120 4.12 0.70 -7.59
N TYR A 121 3.63 -0.54 -7.59
CA TYR A 121 4.39 -1.71 -7.16
C TYR A 121 5.49 -2.10 -8.14
N ILE A 122 5.18 -2.20 -9.44
CA ILE A 122 6.14 -2.62 -10.46
C ILE A 122 7.25 -1.60 -10.63
N LEU A 123 6.89 -0.32 -10.69
CA LEU A 123 7.81 0.79 -10.95
C LEU A 123 8.33 1.45 -9.66
N ARG A 124 8.31 0.74 -8.53
CA ARG A 124 8.71 1.27 -7.22
C ARG A 124 10.13 1.82 -7.15
N LYS A 125 11.01 1.42 -8.06
CA LYS A 125 12.38 1.94 -8.16
C LYS A 125 12.50 3.25 -8.94
N SER A 126 11.44 3.64 -9.66
CA SER A 126 11.45 4.79 -10.56
C SER A 126 10.95 6.09 -9.91
N ASN A 127 10.70 6.11 -8.61
CA ASN A 127 10.20 7.30 -7.87
C ASN A 127 9.04 8.00 -8.60
N LEU A 128 8.01 7.24 -8.96
CA LEU A 128 6.89 7.75 -9.75
C LEU A 128 6.12 8.82 -8.98
N VAL A 129 5.81 9.90 -9.69
CA VAL A 129 4.79 10.88 -9.30
C VAL A 129 3.58 10.66 -10.20
N HIS A 130 2.45 10.33 -9.60
CA HIS A 130 1.23 10.09 -10.36
C HIS A 130 0.43 11.38 -10.54
N ILE A 131 -0.24 11.48 -11.68
CA ILE A 131 -1.27 12.48 -11.91
C ILE A 131 -2.61 11.88 -11.48
N SER A 132 -3.32 12.57 -10.61
CA SER A 132 -4.52 12.04 -9.97
C SER A 132 -5.68 13.04 -10.02
N LYS A 133 -6.91 12.52 -9.87
CA LYS A 133 -8.11 13.36 -9.81
C LYS A 133 -8.17 14.13 -8.48
N PRO A 134 -8.74 15.36 -8.45
CA PRO A 134 -8.92 16.14 -7.22
C PRO A 134 -9.67 15.36 -6.12
N SER A 135 -10.63 14.51 -6.49
CA SER A 135 -11.38 13.68 -5.53
C SER A 135 -10.52 12.70 -4.75
N ASN A 136 -9.40 12.22 -5.32
CA ASN A 136 -8.50 11.30 -4.63
C ASN A 136 -7.74 11.99 -3.48
N PHE A 137 -7.46 13.30 -3.61
CA PHE A 137 -6.83 14.11 -2.55
C PHE A 137 -7.77 14.36 -1.36
N LYS A 138 -9.08 14.21 -1.57
CA LYS A 138 -10.10 14.32 -0.50
C LYS A 138 -10.35 13.01 0.24
N ALA A 139 -9.77 11.90 -0.21
CA ALA A 139 -9.92 10.60 0.44
C ALA A 139 -9.31 10.64 1.86
N PRO A 140 -10.04 10.19 2.93
CA PRO A 140 -9.64 10.43 4.31
C PRO A 140 -8.25 9.90 4.69
N ILE A 141 -7.87 8.74 4.15
CA ILE A 141 -6.58 8.11 4.46
C ILE A 141 -5.61 8.31 3.30
N ALA A 142 -6.02 8.01 2.07
CA ALA A 142 -5.14 8.04 0.92
C ALA A 142 -4.75 9.47 0.50
N GLY A 143 -5.66 10.45 0.65
CA GLY A 143 -5.45 11.83 0.24
C GLY A 143 -4.21 12.49 0.85
N PRO A 144 -4.03 12.47 2.19
CA PRO A 144 -2.84 12.99 2.83
C PRO A 144 -1.55 12.36 2.29
N PHE A 145 -1.51 11.04 2.12
CA PHE A 145 -0.32 10.34 1.58
C PHE A 145 -0.03 10.71 0.13
N ILE A 146 -1.07 10.81 -0.72
CA ILE A 146 -0.97 11.26 -2.11
C ILE A 146 -0.35 12.66 -2.15
N LYS A 147 -0.86 13.57 -1.32
CA LYS A 147 -0.35 14.95 -1.23
C LYS A 147 1.09 14.99 -0.73
N ARG A 148 1.42 14.24 0.31
CA ARG A 148 2.78 14.17 0.88
C ARG A 148 3.80 13.49 -0.03
N SER A 149 3.30 12.70 -1.00
CA SER A 149 4.10 12.09 -2.08
C SER A 149 4.22 12.99 -3.32
N CYS A 150 3.74 14.25 -3.24
CA CYS A 150 3.79 15.24 -4.31
C CYS A 150 3.11 14.77 -5.61
N TYR A 151 2.00 14.03 -5.52
CA TYR A 151 1.21 13.70 -6.70
C TYR A 151 0.58 14.98 -7.24
N LEU A 152 0.43 15.04 -8.57
CA LEU A 152 -0.16 16.18 -9.25
C LEU A 152 -1.67 16.00 -9.35
N SER A 153 -2.41 17.08 -9.05
CA SER A 153 -3.86 17.12 -9.27
C SER A 153 -4.16 17.71 -10.63
N ILE A 154 -4.93 17.00 -11.44
CA ILE A 154 -5.46 17.57 -12.70
C ILE A 154 -6.96 17.48 -12.70
N ASP A 155 -7.60 18.64 -12.86
CA ASP A 155 -9.03 18.74 -13.11
C ASP A 155 -9.29 18.45 -14.60
N ARG A 156 -9.88 17.29 -14.87
CA ARG A 156 -10.17 16.84 -16.24
C ARG A 156 -11.37 17.54 -16.85
N ASP A 157 -12.21 18.13 -16.02
CA ASP A 157 -13.44 18.79 -16.44
C ASP A 157 -13.17 20.26 -16.82
N ASN A 158 -12.00 20.78 -16.45
CA ASN A 158 -11.57 22.14 -16.78
C ASN A 158 -10.13 22.18 -17.28
N ALA A 159 -9.95 21.94 -18.58
CA ALA A 159 -8.64 21.89 -19.24
C ALA A 159 -7.81 23.19 -19.15
N ARG A 160 -8.42 24.30 -18.70
CA ARG A 160 -7.73 25.60 -18.52
C ARG A 160 -7.09 25.77 -17.14
N ASN A 161 -7.45 24.93 -16.16
CA ASN A 161 -6.99 25.02 -14.78
C ASN A 161 -6.06 23.83 -14.38
N GLY A 162 -5.54 23.12 -15.36
CA GLY A 162 -4.60 22.00 -15.19
C GLY A 162 -3.15 22.39 -15.47
#